data_e3393c8fa96807164493727dfc4313ae
#
_entry.id   e3393c8fa96807164493727dfc4313ae
#
_cell.length_a   1.000
_cell.length_b   1.000
_cell.length_c   1.000
_cell.angle_alpha   90.00
_cell.angle_beta   90.00
_cell.angle_gamma   90.00
#
_symmetry.space_group_name_H-M   'P 1'
#
loop_
_entity.id
_entity.type
_entity.pdbx_description
1 polymer ?
#
loop_
_entity_poly.entity_id
_entity_poly.type
_entity_poly.pdbx_seq_one_letter_code
_entity_poly.pdbx_strand_id
1 'polypeptide(L)'
;YDESVEYLTDQVNTAALPGNSEKIPFVVWNTSGNAKKQVIAKELHLFRDYNLFVWDGYEAAEAVEMPNLVLRDANGNAVPAKIENAGISFGYDLPDDRFRQPYMAKKVLVTFEAEVPAMGYATYYLEQAEPDQNQETSADFANERVLENENLKVTVNEDGSYQILNKETGRTYENLGFYEDTGDMGNEYIYIQDSGKQTITTKGMKAEIRCVEKNAFRTVVEICHEMMIPSGMGEELQRQREMCIDPYTR
;
A
#
# COMPACT_ATOMS: atom_id res chain seq x y z
N TYR A 1 18.03 -13.35 -12.17
CA TYR A 1 16.79 -12.65 -12.48
C TYR A 1 17.01 -11.13 -12.47
N ASP A 2 17.58 -10.59 -11.40
CA ASP A 2 17.76 -9.13 -11.24
C ASP A 2 18.71 -8.54 -12.28
N GLU A 3 19.85 -9.18 -12.55
CA GLU A 3 20.78 -8.76 -13.60
C GLU A 3 20.15 -8.73 -14.99
N SER A 4 19.23 -9.66 -15.29
CA SER A 4 18.54 -9.68 -16.58
C SER A 4 17.54 -8.56 -16.70
N VAL A 5 16.82 -8.24 -15.62
CA VAL A 5 15.87 -7.11 -15.60
C VAL A 5 16.63 -5.79 -15.69
N GLU A 6 17.73 -5.64 -14.99
CA GLU A 6 18.60 -4.46 -15.05
C GLU A 6 19.11 -4.24 -16.47
N TYR A 7 19.71 -5.27 -17.09
CA TYR A 7 20.17 -5.23 -18.48
C TYR A 7 19.07 -4.80 -19.45
N LEU A 8 17.86 -5.37 -19.33
CA LEU A 8 16.74 -5.00 -20.19
C LEU A 8 16.27 -3.57 -19.94
N THR A 9 16.28 -3.13 -18.69
CA THR A 9 15.86 -1.77 -18.32
C THR A 9 16.82 -0.73 -18.88
N ASP A 10 18.12 -1.01 -18.91
CA ASP A 10 19.15 -0.13 -19.48
C ASP A 10 19.00 0.04 -21.00
N GLN A 11 18.31 -0.88 -21.68
CA GLN A 11 18.01 -0.74 -23.12
C GLN A 11 16.80 0.18 -23.40
N VAL A 12 16.05 0.56 -22.36
CA VAL A 12 14.89 1.45 -22.51
C VAL A 12 15.34 2.91 -22.62
N ASN A 13 15.09 3.53 -23.78
CA ASN A 13 15.45 4.92 -24.02
C ASN A 13 14.53 5.90 -23.26
N THR A 14 14.87 6.21 -22.03
CA THR A 14 14.13 7.17 -21.21
C THR A 14 14.50 8.63 -21.49
N ALA A 15 15.59 8.90 -22.21
CA ALA A 15 16.00 10.27 -22.59
C ALA A 15 15.02 10.90 -23.59
N ALA A 16 14.34 10.09 -24.38
CA ALA A 16 13.36 10.55 -25.36
C ALA A 16 11.98 10.90 -24.77
N LEU A 17 11.75 10.63 -23.47
CA LEU A 17 10.50 11.00 -22.80
C LEU A 17 10.32 12.53 -22.81
N PRO A 18 9.09 13.03 -23.01
CA PRO A 18 8.80 14.45 -22.88
C PRO A 18 9.07 14.92 -21.45
N GLY A 19 9.14 16.25 -21.23
CA GLY A 19 9.41 16.84 -19.92
C GLY A 19 10.81 17.45 -19.81
N ASN A 20 11.13 17.97 -18.63
CA ASN A 20 12.41 18.65 -18.36
C ASN A 20 13.56 17.65 -18.10
N SER A 21 14.79 18.16 -17.93
CA SER A 21 15.98 17.34 -17.67
C SER A 21 16.03 16.75 -16.25
N GLU A 22 15.16 17.20 -15.35
CA GLU A 22 15.11 16.76 -13.95
C GLU A 22 14.07 15.65 -13.71
N LYS A 23 13.45 15.17 -14.78
CA LYS A 23 12.50 14.05 -14.70
C LYS A 23 13.17 12.77 -14.18
N ILE A 24 12.41 12.02 -13.41
CA ILE A 24 12.85 10.77 -12.79
C ILE A 24 12.06 9.61 -13.44
N PRO A 25 12.64 8.98 -14.47
CA PRO A 25 11.98 7.88 -15.18
C PRO A 25 12.07 6.57 -14.40
N PHE A 26 11.07 5.72 -14.58
CA PHE A 26 11.10 4.32 -14.16
C PHE A 26 10.27 3.45 -15.09
N VAL A 27 10.56 2.16 -15.06
CA VAL A 27 9.96 1.17 -15.97
C VAL A 27 9.17 0.16 -15.16
N VAL A 28 7.97 -0.16 -15.61
CA VAL A 28 7.12 -1.21 -15.04
C VAL A 28 7.04 -2.37 -16.02
N TRP A 29 7.48 -3.54 -15.58
CA TRP A 29 7.51 -4.76 -16.40
C TRP A 29 6.31 -5.64 -16.15
N ASN A 30 5.80 -6.25 -17.22
CA ASN A 30 4.78 -7.29 -17.15
C ASN A 30 5.28 -8.55 -17.87
N THR A 31 5.64 -9.56 -17.09
CA THR A 31 6.13 -10.85 -17.61
C THR A 31 5.02 -11.86 -17.88
N SER A 32 3.75 -11.48 -17.69
CA SER A 32 2.61 -12.36 -17.98
C SER A 32 2.16 -12.28 -19.44
N GLY A 33 1.52 -13.34 -19.92
CA GLY A 33 0.99 -13.39 -21.29
C GLY A 33 -0.27 -12.53 -21.55
N ASN A 34 -0.75 -11.80 -20.55
CA ASN A 34 -1.92 -10.92 -20.67
C ASN A 34 -1.53 -9.49 -20.30
N ALA A 35 -2.11 -8.50 -20.97
CA ALA A 35 -2.01 -7.11 -20.55
C ALA A 35 -2.53 -6.94 -19.11
N LYS A 36 -1.90 -6.06 -18.34
CA LYS A 36 -2.25 -5.79 -16.94
C LYS A 36 -2.64 -4.33 -16.77
N LYS A 37 -3.73 -4.13 -16.06
CA LYS A 37 -4.13 -2.87 -15.49
C LYS A 37 -4.23 -3.08 -13.98
N GLN A 38 -3.30 -2.50 -13.22
CA GLN A 38 -3.14 -2.83 -11.80
C GLN A 38 -2.62 -1.65 -11.01
N VAL A 39 -3.15 -1.47 -9.81
CA VAL A 39 -2.57 -0.52 -8.84
C VAL A 39 -1.25 -1.07 -8.33
N ILE A 40 -0.21 -0.26 -8.47
CA ILE A 40 1.14 -0.56 -7.98
C ILE A 40 1.62 0.57 -7.07
N ALA A 41 2.54 0.22 -6.18
CA ALA A 41 3.24 1.16 -5.33
C ALA A 41 4.76 0.99 -5.55
N LYS A 42 5.47 2.10 -5.78
CA LYS A 42 6.92 2.10 -6.01
C LYS A 42 7.59 3.16 -5.16
N GLU A 43 8.57 2.74 -4.37
CA GLU A 43 9.49 3.68 -3.72
C GLU A 43 10.55 4.16 -4.72
N LEU A 44 10.76 5.46 -4.77
CA LEU A 44 11.78 6.10 -5.58
C LEU A 44 12.68 6.96 -4.68
N HIS A 45 13.98 6.95 -4.99
CA HIS A 45 14.96 7.81 -4.33
C HIS A 45 15.12 9.10 -5.12
N LEU A 46 14.71 10.20 -4.51
CA LEU A 46 14.83 11.53 -5.06
C LEU A 46 16.01 12.28 -4.42
N PHE A 47 16.55 13.25 -5.12
CA PHE A 47 17.58 14.16 -4.59
C PHE A 47 18.75 13.41 -3.94
N ARG A 48 19.33 12.44 -4.67
CA ARG A 48 20.53 11.75 -4.21
C ARG A 48 21.66 12.75 -4.03
N ASP A 49 22.14 12.89 -2.80
CA ASP A 49 23.27 13.72 -2.49
C ASP A 49 24.42 12.87 -1.92
N TYR A 50 25.50 12.80 -2.65
CA TYR A 50 26.71 12.05 -2.28
C TYR A 50 27.57 12.79 -1.26
N ASN A 51 27.34 14.09 -1.04
CA ASN A 51 28.06 14.91 -0.08
C ASN A 51 27.41 14.89 1.31
N LEU A 52 26.16 14.48 1.41
CA LEU A 52 25.43 14.39 2.69
C LEU A 52 25.76 13.11 3.49
N PHE A 53 26.76 12.35 3.08
CA PHE A 53 27.28 11.22 3.84
C PHE A 53 28.23 11.68 4.95
N VAL A 54 27.70 12.47 5.89
CA VAL A 54 28.36 12.97 7.08
C VAL A 54 27.41 12.85 8.28
N TRP A 55 27.85 13.16 9.49
CA TRP A 55 27.05 12.99 10.71
C TRP A 55 25.71 13.71 10.73
N ASP A 56 25.60 14.83 10.04
CA ASP A 56 24.39 15.64 9.90
C ASP A 56 23.60 15.35 8.60
N GLY A 57 24.01 14.35 7.83
CA GLY A 57 23.40 14.04 6.53
C GLY A 57 21.92 13.68 6.61
N TYR A 58 21.49 13.03 7.69
CA TYR A 58 20.07 12.75 7.91
C TYR A 58 19.27 14.03 8.14
N GLU A 59 19.73 14.90 9.02
CA GLU A 59 19.04 16.16 9.33
C GLU A 59 19.00 17.07 8.10
N ALA A 60 20.10 17.13 7.35
CA ALA A 60 20.16 17.91 6.11
C ALA A 60 19.20 17.35 5.03
N ALA A 61 19.14 16.03 4.87
CA ALA A 61 18.20 15.41 3.94
C ALA A 61 16.73 15.57 4.40
N GLU A 62 16.46 15.57 5.71
CA GLU A 62 15.13 15.81 6.25
C GLU A 62 14.67 17.25 5.99
N ALA A 63 15.56 18.21 6.07
CA ALA A 63 15.29 19.63 5.82
C ALA A 63 14.97 19.96 4.35
N VAL A 64 15.29 19.08 3.40
CA VAL A 64 14.94 19.30 1.99
C VAL A 64 13.41 19.25 1.83
N GLU A 65 12.81 20.35 1.39
CA GLU A 65 11.39 20.38 1.08
C GLU A 65 11.04 19.49 -0.12
N MET A 66 9.94 18.76 -0.01
CA MET A 66 9.43 17.98 -1.12
C MET A 66 8.73 18.90 -2.13
N PRO A 67 9.18 18.93 -3.39
CA PRO A 67 8.47 19.70 -4.41
C PRO A 67 7.13 19.03 -4.74
N ASN A 68 6.22 19.79 -5.33
CA ASN A 68 5.06 19.20 -5.96
C ASN A 68 5.50 18.34 -7.13
N LEU A 69 5.06 17.09 -7.17
CA LEU A 69 5.40 16.12 -8.20
C LEU A 69 4.16 15.67 -8.94
N VAL A 70 4.29 15.45 -10.22
CA VAL A 70 3.27 14.82 -11.06
C VAL A 70 3.84 13.58 -11.72
N LEU A 71 3.03 12.52 -11.76
CA LEU A 71 3.34 11.32 -12.52
C LEU A 71 2.85 11.48 -13.97
N ARG A 72 3.71 11.12 -14.92
CA ARG A 72 3.34 11.11 -16.34
C ARG A 72 3.64 9.78 -17.00
N ASP A 73 2.86 9.46 -18.02
CA ASP A 73 3.12 8.34 -18.93
C ASP A 73 4.20 8.69 -19.97
N ALA A 74 4.55 7.72 -20.81
CA ALA A 74 5.55 7.89 -21.87
C ALA A 74 5.17 8.96 -22.92
N ASN A 75 3.91 9.35 -23.01
CA ASN A 75 3.40 10.37 -23.94
C ASN A 75 3.36 11.77 -23.30
N GLY A 76 3.65 11.89 -22.01
CA GLY A 76 3.60 13.14 -21.28
C GLY A 76 2.23 13.44 -20.64
N ASN A 77 1.27 12.53 -20.73
CA ASN A 77 -0.03 12.71 -20.10
C ASN A 77 0.09 12.53 -18.59
N ALA A 78 -0.59 13.36 -17.82
CA ALA A 78 -0.67 13.20 -16.36
C ALA A 78 -1.44 11.91 -16.02
N VAL A 79 -0.87 11.12 -15.13
CA VAL A 79 -1.45 9.88 -14.59
C VAL A 79 -1.87 10.14 -13.14
N PRO A 80 -3.14 9.87 -12.77
CA PRO A 80 -3.58 9.99 -11.39
C PRO A 80 -2.69 9.15 -10.48
N ALA A 81 -2.07 9.76 -9.47
CA ALA A 81 -1.15 9.10 -8.56
C ALA A 81 -1.23 9.72 -7.17
N LYS A 82 -1.03 8.90 -6.15
CA LYS A 82 -0.75 9.34 -4.78
C LYS A 82 0.76 9.32 -4.58
N ILE A 83 1.32 10.47 -4.27
CA ILE A 83 2.77 10.65 -4.07
C ILE A 83 2.98 11.10 -2.63
N GLU A 84 3.59 10.23 -1.83
CA GLU A 84 3.76 10.41 -0.40
C GLU A 84 5.25 10.50 -0.03
N ASN A 85 5.58 11.38 0.91
CA ASN A 85 6.91 11.38 1.50
C ASN A 85 7.11 10.08 2.31
N ALA A 86 8.05 9.26 1.90
CA ALA A 86 8.40 7.98 2.53
C ALA A 86 9.67 8.09 3.42
N GLY A 87 10.06 9.31 3.77
CA GLY A 87 11.21 9.58 4.62
C GLY A 87 12.53 9.66 3.87
N ILE A 88 13.61 9.29 4.56
CA ILE A 88 14.99 9.38 4.07
C ILE A 88 15.55 7.98 3.95
N SER A 89 16.43 7.77 2.98
CA SER A 89 17.16 6.53 2.80
C SER A 89 18.65 6.80 2.63
N PHE A 90 19.45 5.97 3.27
CA PHE A 90 20.82 5.76 2.90
C PHE A 90 20.87 4.74 1.75
N GLY A 91 21.71 5.02 0.77
CA GLY A 91 21.98 4.10 -0.34
C GLY A 91 23.42 4.24 -0.83
N TYR A 92 23.76 3.43 -1.80
CA TYR A 92 25.03 3.56 -2.51
C TYR A 92 24.88 3.02 -3.94
N ASP A 93 25.60 3.67 -4.86
CA ASP A 93 25.79 3.15 -6.20
C ASP A 93 27.07 2.29 -6.25
N LEU A 94 27.07 1.30 -7.13
CA LEU A 94 28.17 0.37 -7.36
C LEU A 94 28.70 0.53 -8.79
N PRO A 95 29.43 1.60 -9.11
CA PRO A 95 30.02 1.76 -10.44
C PRO A 95 31.15 0.71 -10.66
N ASP A 96 31.26 0.20 -11.88
CA ASP A 96 32.23 -0.86 -12.23
C ASP A 96 33.70 -0.43 -12.06
N ASP A 97 33.99 0.87 -12.20
CA ASP A 97 35.36 1.43 -12.29
C ASP A 97 35.87 2.05 -11.00
N ARG A 98 35.07 2.06 -9.93
CA ARG A 98 35.43 2.72 -8.65
C ARG A 98 34.72 2.13 -7.44
N PHE A 99 35.13 2.57 -6.23
CA PHE A 99 34.45 2.21 -5.00
C PHE A 99 32.99 2.66 -4.98
N ARG A 100 32.16 1.91 -4.22
CA ARG A 100 30.79 2.29 -3.93
C ARG A 100 30.67 3.76 -3.55
N GLN A 101 29.69 4.43 -4.10
CA GLN A 101 29.38 5.82 -3.87
C GLN A 101 28.17 5.92 -2.93
N PRO A 102 28.38 6.18 -1.62
CA PRO A 102 27.28 6.33 -0.69
C PRO A 102 26.54 7.65 -0.92
N TYR A 103 25.25 7.66 -0.71
CA TYR A 103 24.42 8.85 -0.80
C TYR A 103 23.30 8.82 0.23
N MET A 104 22.78 10.01 0.57
CA MET A 104 21.49 10.18 1.21
C MET A 104 20.47 10.60 0.16
N ALA A 105 19.22 10.12 0.30
CA ALA A 105 18.15 10.47 -0.60
C ALA A 105 16.84 10.65 0.14
N LYS A 106 15.96 11.52 -0.34
CA LYS A 106 14.54 11.47 0.02
C LYS A 106 13.87 10.36 -0.71
N LYS A 107 13.01 9.62 0.00
CA LYS A 107 12.14 8.62 -0.60
C LYS A 107 10.76 9.18 -0.84
N VAL A 108 10.16 8.81 -1.95
CA VAL A 108 8.74 8.98 -2.21
C VAL A 108 8.12 7.63 -2.51
N LEU A 109 6.92 7.42 -2.01
CA LEU A 109 6.07 6.30 -2.40
C LEU A 109 5.07 6.80 -3.43
N VAL A 110 5.15 6.26 -4.63
CA VAL A 110 4.24 6.58 -5.74
C VAL A 110 3.27 5.42 -5.91
N THR A 111 1.99 5.67 -5.66
CA THR A 111 0.90 4.69 -5.85
C THR A 111 0.01 5.15 -6.98
N PHE A 112 -0.20 4.31 -7.98
CA PHE A 112 -1.00 4.62 -9.16
C PHE A 112 -1.47 3.36 -9.87
N GLU A 113 -2.42 3.48 -10.78
CA GLU A 113 -2.87 2.37 -11.63
C GLU A 113 -2.00 2.34 -12.91
N ALA A 114 -1.18 1.30 -13.04
CA ALA A 114 -0.32 1.08 -14.20
C ALA A 114 -1.02 0.23 -15.25
N GLU A 115 -0.91 0.62 -16.52
CA GLU A 115 -1.32 -0.19 -17.66
C GLU A 115 -0.07 -0.67 -18.41
N VAL A 116 0.10 -2.00 -18.47
CA VAL A 116 1.31 -2.62 -19.04
C VAL A 116 0.92 -3.72 -20.01
N PRO A 117 1.42 -3.70 -21.25
CA PRO A 117 1.11 -4.72 -22.25
C PRO A 117 1.61 -6.11 -21.84
N ALA A 118 1.06 -7.15 -22.45
CA ALA A 118 1.51 -8.52 -22.28
C ALA A 118 2.99 -8.68 -22.68
N MET A 119 3.78 -9.41 -21.88
CA MET A 119 5.20 -9.67 -22.15
C MET A 119 5.98 -8.39 -22.53
N GLY A 120 5.67 -7.28 -21.84
CA GLY A 120 6.21 -5.98 -22.19
C GLY A 120 6.44 -5.08 -20.98
N TYR A 121 6.59 -3.80 -21.27
CA TYR A 121 6.81 -2.78 -20.25
C TYR A 121 6.04 -1.50 -20.57
N ALA A 122 5.90 -0.67 -19.55
CA ALA A 122 5.45 0.72 -19.67
C ALA A 122 6.43 1.63 -18.93
N THR A 123 6.67 2.81 -19.47
CA THR A 123 7.56 3.81 -18.90
C THR A 123 6.74 4.94 -18.31
N TYR A 124 7.08 5.33 -17.10
CA TYR A 124 6.51 6.46 -16.36
C TYR A 124 7.66 7.34 -15.88
N TYR A 125 7.34 8.57 -15.54
CA TYR A 125 8.31 9.48 -14.92
C TYR A 125 7.64 10.47 -13.99
N LEU A 126 8.37 10.84 -12.95
CA LEU A 126 8.02 11.97 -12.09
C LEU A 126 8.69 13.22 -12.62
N GLU A 127 7.98 14.34 -12.56
CA GLU A 127 8.55 15.67 -12.75
C GLU A 127 7.96 16.67 -11.77
N GLN A 128 8.65 17.79 -11.58
CA GLN A 128 8.10 18.89 -10.80
C GLN A 128 6.90 19.51 -11.51
N ALA A 129 5.87 19.82 -10.74
CA ALA A 129 4.66 20.45 -11.22
C ALA A 129 4.38 21.76 -10.48
N GLU A 130 3.65 22.66 -11.13
CA GLU A 130 3.06 23.81 -10.45
C GLU A 130 2.06 23.35 -9.39
N PRO A 131 1.87 24.11 -8.29
CA PRO A 131 1.07 23.69 -7.13
C PRO A 131 -0.37 23.23 -7.43
N ASP A 132 -0.99 23.73 -8.49
CA ASP A 132 -2.39 23.48 -8.81
C ASP A 132 -2.67 22.19 -9.59
N GLN A 133 -1.66 21.42 -10.00
CA GLN A 133 -1.84 20.25 -10.87
C GLN A 133 -2.10 18.93 -10.13
N ASN A 134 -1.93 18.90 -8.80
CA ASN A 134 -2.11 17.71 -7.97
C ASN A 134 -3.23 17.86 -6.93
N GLN A 135 -4.31 18.56 -7.22
CA GLN A 135 -5.44 18.63 -6.29
C GLN A 135 -6.11 17.27 -6.16
N GLU A 136 -5.81 16.58 -5.07
CA GLU A 136 -6.76 15.60 -4.52
C GLU A 136 -8.04 16.35 -4.18
N THR A 137 -9.12 16.02 -4.85
CA THR A 137 -10.44 16.53 -4.47
C THR A 137 -10.74 15.98 -3.08
N SER A 138 -10.65 16.83 -2.07
CA SER A 138 -11.12 16.54 -0.72
C SER A 138 -12.66 16.55 -0.70
N ALA A 139 -13.27 15.54 -1.34
CA ALA A 139 -14.67 15.26 -1.14
C ALA A 139 -14.85 14.62 0.24
N ASP A 140 -15.90 14.98 0.95
CA ASP A 140 -16.26 14.32 2.22
C ASP A 140 -16.70 12.88 1.92
N PHE A 141 -15.79 11.95 2.08
CA PHE A 141 -16.01 10.52 1.88
C PHE A 141 -15.92 9.70 3.18
N ALA A 142 -15.80 10.35 4.33
CA ALA A 142 -15.60 9.69 5.62
C ALA A 142 -16.65 8.60 5.92
N ASN A 143 -17.89 8.80 5.46
CA ASN A 143 -19.00 7.87 5.65
C ASN A 143 -19.22 6.89 4.48
N GLU A 144 -18.32 6.81 3.53
CA GLU A 144 -18.43 5.89 2.39
C GLU A 144 -18.36 4.42 2.88
N ARG A 145 -19.38 3.64 2.56
CA ARG A 145 -19.47 2.22 2.95
C ARG A 145 -19.71 1.30 1.75
N VAL A 146 -19.76 1.87 0.57
CA VAL A 146 -19.93 1.12 -0.67
C VAL A 146 -18.73 1.38 -1.56
N LEU A 147 -17.99 0.32 -1.85
CA LEU A 147 -16.85 0.33 -2.76
C LEU A 147 -17.24 -0.42 -4.01
N GLU A 148 -17.06 0.19 -5.15
CA GLU A 148 -17.56 -0.39 -6.40
C GLU A 148 -16.63 -0.10 -7.57
N ASN A 149 -16.36 -1.13 -8.36
CA ASN A 149 -15.71 -1.02 -9.67
C ASN A 149 -16.52 -1.77 -10.73
N GLU A 150 -15.98 -1.97 -11.91
CA GLU A 150 -16.65 -2.67 -13.01
C GLU A 150 -17.01 -4.14 -12.68
N ASN A 151 -16.22 -4.82 -11.85
CA ASN A 151 -16.34 -6.26 -11.57
C ASN A 151 -17.01 -6.58 -10.24
N LEU A 152 -16.79 -5.75 -9.23
CA LEU A 152 -17.19 -6.03 -7.85
C LEU A 152 -17.91 -4.84 -7.22
N LYS A 153 -18.86 -5.17 -6.32
CA LYS A 153 -19.43 -4.22 -5.37
C LYS A 153 -19.29 -4.76 -3.96
N VAL A 154 -18.66 -4.01 -3.09
CA VAL A 154 -18.49 -4.32 -1.66
C VAL A 154 -19.37 -3.38 -0.86
N THR A 155 -20.16 -3.91 0.07
CA THR A 155 -20.99 -3.12 0.99
C THR A 155 -20.61 -3.48 2.42
N VAL A 156 -20.21 -2.49 3.22
CA VAL A 156 -19.81 -2.64 4.61
C VAL A 156 -21.02 -2.36 5.52
N ASN A 157 -21.33 -3.31 6.42
CA ASN A 157 -22.41 -3.24 7.39
C ASN A 157 -21.99 -2.48 8.66
N GLU A 158 -22.97 -2.14 9.51
CA GLU A 158 -22.70 -1.37 10.76
C GLU A 158 -21.85 -2.14 11.78
N ASP A 159 -21.89 -3.45 11.73
CA ASP A 159 -21.06 -4.33 12.57
C ASP A 159 -19.68 -4.61 11.98
N GLY A 160 -19.28 -3.92 10.91
CA GLY A 160 -18.01 -4.10 10.23
C GLY A 160 -17.92 -5.33 9.33
N SER A 161 -18.91 -6.22 9.37
CA SER A 161 -18.99 -7.27 8.36
C SER A 161 -19.25 -6.66 6.97
N TYR A 162 -18.92 -7.39 5.92
CA TYR A 162 -19.20 -6.92 4.58
C TYR A 162 -19.70 -8.02 3.65
N GLN A 163 -20.27 -7.60 2.56
CA GLN A 163 -20.70 -8.47 1.47
C GLN A 163 -20.02 -8.06 0.16
N ILE A 164 -19.78 -9.05 -0.70
CA ILE A 164 -19.19 -8.84 -2.03
C ILE A 164 -20.15 -9.39 -3.08
N LEU A 165 -20.60 -8.51 -3.97
CA LEU A 165 -21.30 -8.90 -5.19
C LEU A 165 -20.29 -9.00 -6.33
N ASN A 166 -20.18 -10.19 -6.94
CA ASN A 166 -19.51 -10.36 -8.21
C ASN A 166 -20.51 -10.01 -9.32
N LYS A 167 -20.27 -8.93 -10.06
CA LYS A 167 -21.19 -8.40 -11.07
C LYS A 167 -21.28 -9.27 -12.33
N GLU A 168 -20.21 -9.97 -12.67
CA GLU A 168 -20.16 -10.85 -13.83
C GLU A 168 -21.04 -12.08 -13.61
N THR A 169 -20.94 -12.71 -12.44
CA THR A 169 -21.69 -13.94 -12.13
C THR A 169 -23.02 -13.68 -11.43
N GLY A 170 -23.26 -12.46 -10.93
CA GLY A 170 -24.40 -12.10 -10.11
C GLY A 170 -24.39 -12.73 -8.71
N ARG A 171 -23.30 -13.42 -8.32
CA ARG A 171 -23.20 -14.09 -7.03
C ARG A 171 -22.81 -13.11 -5.93
N THR A 172 -23.52 -13.19 -4.80
CA THR A 172 -23.22 -12.44 -3.57
C THR A 172 -22.61 -13.37 -2.52
N TYR A 173 -21.55 -12.90 -1.88
CA TYR A 173 -20.92 -13.50 -0.71
C TYR A 173 -21.20 -12.60 0.47
N GLU A 174 -21.82 -13.12 1.51
CA GLU A 174 -22.30 -12.37 2.66
C GLU A 174 -21.58 -12.76 3.95
N ASN A 175 -21.71 -11.94 4.99
CA ASN A 175 -21.17 -12.19 6.32
C ASN A 175 -19.64 -12.43 6.32
N LEU A 176 -18.92 -11.62 5.57
CA LEU A 176 -17.44 -11.67 5.53
C LEU A 176 -16.84 -10.69 6.54
N GLY A 177 -15.58 -10.94 6.94
CA GLY A 177 -14.75 -9.97 7.67
C GLY A 177 -15.09 -9.81 9.15
N PHE A 178 -15.68 -10.79 9.81
CA PHE A 178 -15.74 -10.81 11.26
C PHE A 178 -14.61 -11.69 11.83
N TYR A 179 -14.23 -11.39 13.06
CA TYR A 179 -13.16 -12.08 13.78
C TYR A 179 -13.77 -12.98 14.86
N GLU A 180 -13.11 -14.10 15.08
CA GLU A 180 -13.44 -15.03 16.16
C GLU A 180 -12.19 -15.34 16.97
N ASP A 181 -12.34 -15.35 18.29
CA ASP A 181 -11.32 -15.77 19.22
C ASP A 181 -11.82 -16.94 20.06
N THR A 182 -11.06 -18.02 20.09
CA THR A 182 -11.33 -19.23 20.87
C THR A 182 -10.14 -19.59 21.73
N GLY A 183 -10.37 -20.19 22.91
CA GLY A 183 -9.27 -20.71 23.72
C GLY A 183 -8.58 -21.88 23.02
N ASP A 184 -7.25 -21.93 23.14
CA ASP A 184 -6.41 -23.03 22.64
C ASP A 184 -5.58 -23.62 23.79
N MET A 185 -5.76 -24.92 24.05
CA MET A 185 -4.99 -25.72 25.03
C MET A 185 -3.91 -26.56 24.34
N GLY A 186 -3.78 -26.45 23.02
CA GLY A 186 -2.83 -27.20 22.24
C GLY A 186 -1.39 -26.69 22.36
N ASN A 187 -0.66 -26.94 21.34
CA ASN A 187 0.71 -26.45 21.18
C ASN A 187 0.85 -25.81 19.78
N GLU A 188 2.04 -25.42 19.41
CA GLU A 188 2.32 -24.76 18.14
C GLU A 188 1.96 -25.58 16.88
N TYR A 189 1.60 -26.87 17.02
CA TYR A 189 1.27 -27.77 15.91
C TYR A 189 -0.18 -28.23 15.93
N ILE A 190 -0.83 -28.24 17.11
CA ILE A 190 -2.17 -28.86 17.25
C ILE A 190 -3.07 -27.93 18.05
N TYR A 191 -4.13 -27.44 17.41
CA TYR A 191 -5.21 -26.72 18.07
C TYR A 191 -6.08 -27.68 18.90
N ILE A 192 -6.31 -27.36 20.17
CA ILE A 192 -7.26 -28.04 21.04
C ILE A 192 -8.12 -27.00 21.71
N GLN A 193 -9.41 -27.01 21.41
CA GLN A 193 -10.35 -26.06 22.01
C GLN A 193 -10.44 -26.27 23.53
N ASP A 194 -10.49 -25.17 24.28
CA ASP A 194 -10.62 -25.19 25.73
C ASP A 194 -11.93 -25.87 26.19
N SER A 195 -11.95 -26.32 27.45
CA SER A 195 -13.10 -27.04 28.05
C SER A 195 -14.37 -26.16 28.15
N GLY A 196 -14.20 -24.85 28.24
CA GLY A 196 -15.30 -23.88 28.28
C GLY A 196 -15.98 -23.67 26.95
N LYS A 197 -15.32 -24.05 25.82
CA LYS A 197 -15.80 -23.89 24.44
C LYS A 197 -16.37 -22.50 24.16
N GLN A 198 -15.76 -21.48 24.77
CA GLN A 198 -16.20 -20.11 24.58
C GLN A 198 -15.61 -19.56 23.28
N THR A 199 -16.48 -19.07 22.41
CA THR A 199 -16.09 -18.29 21.23
C THR A 199 -16.52 -16.84 21.43
N ILE A 200 -15.59 -15.91 21.26
CA ILE A 200 -15.84 -14.47 21.24
C ILE A 200 -15.75 -14.02 19.79
N THR A 201 -16.73 -13.25 19.32
CA THR A 201 -16.78 -12.84 17.93
C THR A 201 -17.19 -11.39 17.79
N THR A 202 -16.70 -10.71 16.76
CA THR A 202 -17.13 -9.36 16.39
C THR A 202 -18.49 -9.32 15.71
N LYS A 203 -19.07 -10.47 15.38
CA LYS A 203 -20.36 -10.56 14.69
C LYS A 203 -21.48 -9.90 15.50
N GLY A 204 -22.12 -8.89 14.91
CA GLY A 204 -23.15 -8.10 15.57
C GLY A 204 -22.63 -7.06 16.58
N MET A 205 -21.31 -6.92 16.75
CA MET A 205 -20.71 -5.84 17.52
C MET A 205 -20.72 -4.56 16.69
N LYS A 206 -20.87 -3.43 17.36
CA LYS A 206 -20.72 -2.14 16.67
C LYS A 206 -19.26 -1.90 16.31
N ALA A 207 -19.00 -1.58 15.03
CA ALA A 207 -17.70 -1.18 14.54
C ALA A 207 -17.62 0.34 14.36
N GLU A 208 -16.42 0.89 14.51
CA GLU A 208 -16.09 2.21 13.98
C GLU A 208 -15.62 2.02 12.54
N ILE A 209 -16.32 2.67 11.60
CA ILE A 209 -16.08 2.51 10.16
C ILE A 209 -15.85 3.87 9.55
N ARG A 210 -14.72 4.04 8.88
CA ARG A 210 -14.40 5.28 8.16
C ARG A 210 -13.69 4.99 6.84
N CYS A 211 -14.02 5.74 5.83
CA CYS A 211 -13.24 5.77 4.60
C CYS A 211 -12.03 6.68 4.84
N VAL A 212 -10.83 6.12 4.72
CA VAL A 212 -9.57 6.84 4.99
C VAL A 212 -8.88 7.29 3.72
N GLU A 213 -9.26 6.73 2.58
CA GLU A 213 -8.72 7.12 1.28
C GLU A 213 -9.75 6.87 0.18
N LYS A 214 -9.92 7.85 -0.72
CA LYS A 214 -10.71 7.70 -1.95
C LYS A 214 -10.09 8.54 -3.06
N ASN A 215 -9.60 7.88 -4.08
CA ASN A 215 -9.02 8.52 -5.26
C ASN A 215 -9.46 7.79 -6.55
N ALA A 216 -8.88 8.17 -7.69
CA ALA A 216 -9.28 7.64 -8.99
C ALA A 216 -9.04 6.12 -9.17
N PHE A 217 -8.16 5.52 -8.39
CA PHE A 217 -7.74 4.13 -8.56
C PHE A 217 -7.87 3.28 -7.29
N ARG A 218 -8.13 3.90 -6.11
CA ARG A 218 -8.25 3.16 -4.85
C ARG A 218 -9.23 3.83 -3.88
N THR A 219 -10.01 3.00 -3.21
CA THR A 219 -10.80 3.39 -2.04
C THR A 219 -10.42 2.48 -0.87
N VAL A 220 -10.18 3.06 0.31
CA VAL A 220 -9.81 2.33 1.51
C VAL A 220 -10.79 2.66 2.63
N VAL A 221 -11.42 1.62 3.18
CA VAL A 221 -12.27 1.72 4.36
C VAL A 221 -11.58 1.01 5.52
N GLU A 222 -11.40 1.72 6.61
CA GLU A 222 -10.89 1.19 7.87
C GLU A 222 -12.08 0.77 8.74
N ILE A 223 -11.99 -0.43 9.31
CA ILE A 223 -13.00 -1.01 10.20
C ILE A 223 -12.30 -1.36 11.51
N CYS A 224 -12.71 -0.71 12.60
CA CYS A 224 -12.14 -0.93 13.93
C CYS A 224 -13.17 -1.56 14.87
N HIS A 225 -12.75 -2.62 15.57
CA HIS A 225 -13.52 -3.26 16.62
C HIS A 225 -12.73 -3.23 17.92
N GLU A 226 -13.43 -3.09 19.04
CA GLU A 226 -12.89 -3.33 20.37
C GLU A 226 -13.41 -4.66 20.90
N MET A 227 -12.53 -5.64 21.05
CA MET A 227 -12.86 -6.96 21.58
C MET A 227 -12.28 -7.13 22.98
N MET A 228 -13.10 -7.64 23.88
CA MET A 228 -12.66 -8.09 25.20
C MET A 228 -12.33 -9.58 25.12
N ILE A 229 -11.04 -9.92 25.15
CA ILE A 229 -10.57 -11.30 25.11
C ILE A 229 -9.96 -11.71 26.45
N PRO A 230 -10.06 -12.99 26.86
CA PRO A 230 -9.41 -13.49 28.06
C PRO A 230 -7.90 -13.39 27.99
N SER A 231 -7.25 -13.01 29.11
CA SER A 231 -5.80 -12.88 29.20
C SER A 231 -5.04 -14.21 29.18
N GLY A 232 -5.72 -15.32 29.40
CA GLY A 232 -5.11 -16.66 29.43
C GLY A 232 -6.06 -17.76 29.88
N MET A 233 -5.48 -18.93 30.16
CA MET A 233 -6.18 -20.12 30.65
C MET A 233 -6.18 -20.14 32.16
N GLY A 234 -7.29 -20.58 32.78
CA GLY A 234 -7.41 -20.81 34.20
C GLY A 234 -6.84 -22.17 34.65
N GLU A 235 -6.81 -22.41 35.97
CA GLU A 235 -6.30 -23.66 36.58
C GLU A 235 -7.05 -24.92 36.09
N GLU A 236 -8.32 -24.79 35.72
CA GLU A 236 -9.14 -25.89 35.17
C GLU A 236 -9.15 -25.93 33.66
N LEU A 237 -8.14 -25.38 33.00
CA LEU A 237 -8.06 -25.27 31.52
C LEU A 237 -9.25 -24.55 30.91
N GLN A 238 -9.81 -23.61 31.64
CA GLN A 238 -10.82 -22.67 31.19
C GLN A 238 -10.20 -21.28 31.05
N ARG A 239 -10.70 -20.50 30.10
CA ARG A 239 -10.24 -19.13 29.94
C ARG A 239 -10.53 -18.29 31.16
N GLN A 240 -9.52 -17.55 31.64
CA GLN A 240 -9.70 -16.64 32.76
C GLN A 240 -10.60 -15.48 32.36
N ARG A 241 -11.43 -15.03 33.30
CA ARG A 241 -12.35 -13.91 33.08
C ARG A 241 -11.68 -12.54 33.08
N GLU A 242 -10.40 -12.47 33.38
CA GLU A 242 -9.66 -11.23 33.22
C GLU A 242 -9.57 -10.91 31.74
N MET A 243 -10.32 -9.93 31.34
CA MET A 243 -10.41 -9.48 29.93
C MET A 243 -9.39 -8.38 29.71
N CYS A 244 -8.66 -8.47 28.62
CA CYS A 244 -7.85 -7.36 28.13
C CYS A 244 -8.37 -6.88 26.77
N ILE A 245 -8.20 -5.61 26.52
CA ILE A 245 -8.45 -5.05 25.19
C ILE A 245 -7.24 -5.40 24.34
N ASP A 246 -7.45 -6.08 23.23
CA ASP A 246 -6.37 -6.34 22.28
C ASP A 246 -6.10 -5.07 21.47
N PRO A 247 -4.92 -4.44 21.64
CA PRO A 247 -4.58 -3.22 20.90
C PRO A 247 -4.26 -3.47 19.42
N TYR A 248 -4.22 -4.74 18.96
CA TYR A 248 -3.85 -5.12 17.61
C TYR A 248 -5.03 -5.47 16.68
N THR A 249 -6.26 -5.47 17.20
CA THR A 249 -7.46 -5.55 16.35
C THR A 249 -7.81 -4.19 15.75
N ARG A 250 -6.88 -3.65 14.96
CA ARG A 250 -7.10 -2.44 14.16
C ARG A 250 -7.17 -2.78 12.68
#